data_8a2dbb8c54df72d6bd6548e296e0fc71
#
_entry.id   8a2dbb8c54df72d6bd6548e296e0fc71
#
_cell.length_a   1.000
_cell.length_b   1.000
_cell.length_c   1.000
_cell.angle_alpha   90.00
_cell.angle_beta   90.00
_cell.angle_gamma   90.00
#
_symmetry.space_group_name_H-M   'P 1'
#
loop_
_entity.id
_entity.type
_entity.pdbx_description
1 polymer ?
#
loop_
_entity_poly.entity_id
_entity_poly.type
_entity_poly.pdbx_seq_one_letter_code
_entity_poly.pdbx_strand_id
1 'polypeptide(L)'
;MSISTTMIIRLEIQKSIASFGDVASRIAEAGGDIVAIDVIRAGKDVTTRDITVNVMDAGNEDVVSELSEMPGIKVINVSDRTFLAHLGGKIEVTPKMPIKNREDLSQVYTPGVARVCTAIAEDPSKAYSLTMKRNTVAVVTDGTAVLGLGDIGPEAAMPVMEGKAMLFKQLAGIDAFPLCLNTKDPDEIVNIIKAVSPGFGGINLEDISSPRCFEIERRLAAELDIPVFHDDQHGTAIVALAGLLNALKVVGKSIVTARIVVIGIGAAGVSICNLL
;
A
#
# COMPACT_ATOMS: atom_id res chain seq x y z
N MET A 1 8.10 -14.90 7.13
CA MET A 1 6.95 -15.55 6.48
C MET A 1 7.35 -15.75 5.02
N SER A 2 7.29 -16.99 4.52
CA SER A 2 7.47 -17.19 3.07
C SER A 2 6.24 -16.61 2.39
N ILE A 3 6.46 -15.66 1.51
CA ILE A 3 5.40 -15.05 0.71
C ILE A 3 5.03 -16.09 -0.35
N SER A 4 3.77 -16.47 -0.46
CA SER A 4 3.29 -17.25 -1.59
C SER A 4 2.84 -16.29 -2.66
N THR A 5 3.38 -16.43 -3.87
CA THR A 5 2.96 -15.64 -5.03
C THR A 5 1.87 -16.40 -5.78
N THR A 6 0.81 -15.70 -6.14
CA THR A 6 -0.27 -16.26 -6.97
C THR A 6 -0.11 -15.81 -8.40
N MET A 7 0.20 -16.73 -9.30
CA MET A 7 0.29 -16.46 -10.74
C MET A 7 -0.89 -17.07 -11.50
N ILE A 8 -1.22 -16.47 -12.63
CA ILE A 8 -2.17 -17.01 -13.61
C ILE A 8 -1.37 -17.35 -14.86
N ILE A 9 -1.33 -18.64 -15.20
CA ILE A 9 -0.62 -19.15 -16.38
C ILE A 9 -1.65 -19.44 -17.45
N ARG A 10 -1.62 -18.69 -18.54
CA ARG A 10 -2.38 -19.02 -19.76
C ARG A 10 -1.58 -19.94 -20.63
N LEU A 11 -2.14 -21.12 -20.93
CA LEU A 11 -1.48 -22.09 -21.78
C LEU A 11 -2.43 -22.76 -22.77
N GLU A 12 -1.85 -23.22 -23.87
CA GLU A 12 -2.49 -24.09 -24.86
C GLU A 12 -2.01 -25.52 -24.67
N ILE A 13 -2.96 -26.45 -24.64
CA ILE A 13 -2.72 -27.90 -24.53
C ILE A 13 -3.11 -28.52 -25.85
N GLN A 14 -2.15 -29.14 -26.55
CA GLN A 14 -2.38 -29.93 -27.76
C GLN A 14 -2.84 -31.33 -27.35
N LYS A 15 -4.15 -31.60 -27.49
CA LYS A 15 -4.83 -32.80 -26.97
C LYS A 15 -4.28 -34.13 -27.43
N SER A 16 -3.63 -34.16 -28.63
CA SER A 16 -2.99 -35.35 -29.20
C SER A 16 -1.66 -35.70 -28.53
N ILE A 17 -1.05 -34.77 -27.77
CA ILE A 17 0.29 -34.93 -27.20
C ILE A 17 0.26 -34.89 -25.68
N ALA A 18 -0.55 -33.98 -25.07
CA ALA A 18 -0.61 -33.80 -23.63
C ALA A 18 -2.04 -33.67 -23.14
N SER A 19 -2.26 -34.06 -21.89
CA SER A 19 -3.51 -33.89 -21.18
C SER A 19 -3.38 -32.80 -20.12
N PHE A 20 -4.51 -32.30 -19.56
CA PHE A 20 -4.50 -31.42 -18.42
C PHE A 20 -3.94 -32.13 -17.17
N GLY A 21 -4.12 -33.46 -17.05
CA GLY A 21 -3.55 -34.24 -15.95
C GLY A 21 -2.01 -34.14 -15.93
N ASP A 22 -1.37 -34.22 -17.08
CA ASP A 22 0.10 -34.10 -17.18
C ASP A 22 0.57 -32.71 -16.75
N VAL A 23 -0.15 -31.66 -17.14
CA VAL A 23 0.11 -30.26 -16.72
C VAL A 23 -0.04 -30.11 -15.20
N ALA A 24 -1.11 -30.65 -14.63
CA ALA A 24 -1.36 -30.57 -13.19
C ALA A 24 -0.28 -31.30 -12.37
N SER A 25 0.13 -32.49 -12.84
CA SER A 25 1.21 -33.24 -12.20
C SER A 25 2.54 -32.46 -12.24
N ARG A 26 2.87 -31.86 -13.40
CA ARG A 26 4.10 -31.08 -13.55
C ARG A 26 4.11 -29.84 -12.66
N ILE A 27 2.99 -29.13 -12.54
CA ILE A 27 2.85 -27.99 -11.62
C ILE A 27 3.10 -28.43 -10.18
N ALA A 28 2.51 -29.56 -9.75
CA ALA A 28 2.68 -30.07 -8.39
C ALA A 28 4.12 -30.53 -8.12
N GLU A 29 4.79 -31.18 -9.10
CA GLU A 29 6.19 -31.61 -9.01
C GLU A 29 7.14 -30.40 -8.88
N ALA A 30 6.82 -29.27 -9.55
CA ALA A 30 7.55 -28.02 -9.45
C ALA A 30 7.19 -27.21 -8.19
N GLY A 31 6.39 -27.76 -7.28
CA GLY A 31 6.02 -27.12 -6.01
C GLY A 31 4.89 -26.10 -6.10
N GLY A 32 4.14 -26.09 -7.21
CA GLY A 32 2.96 -25.24 -7.39
C GLY A 32 1.68 -25.90 -6.86
N ASP A 33 0.81 -25.09 -6.22
CA ASP A 33 -0.53 -25.50 -5.78
C ASP A 33 -1.60 -24.85 -6.68
N ILE A 34 -2.40 -25.67 -7.36
CA ILE A 34 -3.44 -25.21 -8.28
C ILE A 34 -4.67 -24.77 -7.48
N VAL A 35 -4.99 -23.47 -7.54
CA VAL A 35 -6.10 -22.86 -6.83
C VAL A 35 -7.38 -22.78 -7.67
N ALA A 36 -7.22 -22.48 -8.99
CA ALA A 36 -8.35 -22.37 -9.90
C ALA A 36 -7.96 -22.75 -11.33
N ILE A 37 -8.95 -23.13 -12.12
CA ILE A 37 -8.77 -23.50 -13.54
C ILE A 37 -9.95 -22.95 -14.33
N ASP A 38 -9.67 -22.13 -15.33
CA ASP A 38 -10.67 -21.61 -16.26
C ASP A 38 -10.40 -22.11 -17.68
N VAL A 39 -11.45 -22.59 -18.34
CA VAL A 39 -11.36 -22.98 -19.76
C VAL A 39 -11.71 -21.80 -20.63
N ILE A 40 -10.71 -21.17 -21.23
CA ILE A 40 -10.87 -19.99 -22.10
C ILE A 40 -11.39 -20.40 -23.48
N ARG A 41 -10.86 -21.50 -24.01
CA ARG A 41 -11.27 -22.05 -25.32
C ARG A 41 -11.16 -23.57 -25.34
N ALA A 42 -12.27 -24.23 -25.62
CA ALA A 42 -12.31 -25.68 -25.86
C ALA A 42 -12.35 -25.98 -27.35
N GLY A 43 -11.20 -25.97 -28.04
CA GLY A 43 -11.07 -26.35 -29.43
C GLY A 43 -11.04 -27.89 -29.64
N LYS A 44 -11.13 -28.34 -30.89
CA LYS A 44 -11.09 -29.77 -31.22
C LYS A 44 -9.70 -30.37 -30.92
N ASP A 45 -8.64 -29.71 -31.36
CA ASP A 45 -7.27 -30.19 -31.26
C ASP A 45 -6.47 -29.52 -30.14
N VAL A 46 -6.83 -28.29 -29.80
CA VAL A 46 -6.15 -27.47 -28.77
C VAL A 46 -7.16 -26.93 -27.79
N THR A 47 -6.81 -26.95 -26.52
CA THR A 47 -7.57 -26.29 -25.44
C THR A 47 -6.71 -25.19 -24.82
N THR A 48 -7.27 -23.98 -24.69
CA THR A 48 -6.63 -22.87 -23.97
C THR A 48 -7.22 -22.77 -22.57
N ARG A 49 -6.36 -22.73 -21.56
CA ARG A 49 -6.75 -22.64 -20.16
C ARG A 49 -5.97 -21.55 -19.44
N ASP A 50 -6.61 -20.93 -18.46
CA ASP A 50 -5.96 -20.14 -17.41
C ASP A 50 -5.90 -21.02 -16.14
N ILE A 51 -4.71 -21.17 -15.62
CA ILE A 51 -4.45 -21.93 -14.39
C ILE A 51 -3.92 -20.95 -13.35
N THR A 52 -4.65 -20.83 -12.24
CA THR A 52 -4.18 -20.05 -11.09
C THR A 52 -3.37 -20.95 -10.17
N VAL A 53 -2.12 -20.63 -9.96
CA VAL A 53 -1.16 -21.42 -9.19
C VAL A 53 -0.59 -20.57 -8.06
N ASN A 54 -0.60 -21.10 -6.83
CA ASN A 54 0.18 -20.56 -5.74
C ASN A 54 1.55 -21.24 -5.72
N VAL A 55 2.60 -20.46 -5.64
CA VAL A 55 3.98 -20.95 -5.50
C VAL A 55 4.67 -20.23 -4.35
N MET A 56 5.63 -20.86 -3.72
CA MET A 56 6.57 -20.19 -2.82
C MET A 56 7.52 -19.35 -3.64
N ASP A 57 7.96 -18.18 -3.16
CA ASP A 57 8.75 -17.19 -3.93
C ASP A 57 9.92 -17.75 -4.75
N ALA A 58 10.54 -18.83 -4.28
CA ALA A 58 11.65 -19.48 -4.99
C ALA A 58 11.21 -20.41 -6.16
N GLY A 59 9.92 -20.65 -6.35
CA GLY A 59 9.41 -21.63 -7.32
C GLY A 59 8.74 -21.04 -8.57
N ASN A 60 8.63 -19.72 -8.68
CA ASN A 60 7.92 -19.07 -9.80
C ASN A 60 8.55 -19.36 -11.17
N GLU A 61 9.86 -19.27 -11.27
CA GLU A 61 10.58 -19.51 -12.54
C GLU A 61 10.60 -21.00 -12.86
N ASP A 62 10.64 -21.87 -11.84
CA ASP A 62 10.66 -23.32 -12.01
C ASP A 62 9.37 -23.84 -12.64
N VAL A 63 8.18 -23.43 -12.14
CA VAL A 63 6.88 -23.87 -12.67
C VAL A 63 6.70 -23.44 -14.12
N VAL A 64 7.06 -22.21 -14.48
CA VAL A 64 6.91 -21.68 -15.83
C VAL A 64 7.89 -22.35 -16.79
N SER A 65 9.12 -22.57 -16.39
CA SER A 65 10.15 -23.27 -17.16
C SER A 65 9.73 -24.71 -17.45
N GLU A 66 9.36 -25.45 -16.42
CA GLU A 66 8.91 -26.83 -16.53
C GLU A 66 7.71 -27.01 -17.48
N LEU A 67 6.74 -26.10 -17.40
CA LEU A 67 5.60 -26.10 -18.33
C LEU A 67 5.99 -25.76 -19.77
N SER A 68 6.94 -24.86 -19.95
CA SER A 68 7.39 -24.41 -21.27
C SER A 68 8.19 -25.51 -22.02
N GLU A 69 8.82 -26.41 -21.26
CA GLU A 69 9.58 -27.54 -21.81
C GLU A 69 8.71 -28.78 -22.10
N MET A 70 7.45 -28.80 -21.64
CA MET A 70 6.56 -29.95 -21.88
C MET A 70 6.12 -30.06 -23.34
N PRO A 71 6.29 -31.24 -23.97
CA PRO A 71 5.77 -31.48 -25.32
C PRO A 71 4.25 -31.27 -25.40
N GLY A 72 3.78 -30.51 -26.39
CA GLY A 72 2.36 -30.26 -26.60
C GLY A 72 1.75 -29.17 -25.71
N ILE A 73 2.56 -28.52 -24.90
CA ILE A 73 2.17 -27.35 -24.06
C ILE A 73 2.83 -26.10 -24.64
N LYS A 74 2.06 -25.02 -24.73
CA LYS A 74 2.56 -23.70 -25.09
C LYS A 74 2.09 -22.71 -24.06
N VAL A 75 3.00 -22.17 -23.28
CA VAL A 75 2.73 -21.04 -22.37
C VAL A 75 2.53 -19.78 -23.22
N ILE A 76 1.35 -19.17 -23.13
CA ILE A 76 0.96 -17.98 -23.89
C ILE A 76 1.29 -16.72 -23.10
N ASN A 77 0.94 -16.73 -21.82
CA ASN A 77 1.13 -15.59 -20.94
C ASN A 77 1.21 -16.06 -19.48
N VAL A 78 1.99 -15.36 -18.70
CA VAL A 78 2.04 -15.50 -17.24
C VAL A 78 1.73 -14.15 -16.62
N SER A 79 0.73 -14.10 -15.77
CA SER A 79 0.30 -12.88 -15.07
C SER A 79 0.35 -13.10 -13.58
N ASP A 80 0.94 -12.16 -12.87
CA ASP A 80 0.87 -12.12 -11.41
C ASP A 80 -0.39 -11.32 -10.99
N ARG A 81 -1.21 -11.89 -10.11
CA ARG A 81 -2.42 -11.22 -9.59
C ARG A 81 -2.08 -9.93 -8.86
N THR A 82 -0.93 -9.88 -8.20
CA THR A 82 -0.46 -8.67 -7.52
C THR A 82 -0.19 -7.57 -8.53
N PHE A 83 0.55 -7.85 -9.60
CA PHE A 83 0.78 -6.87 -10.67
C PHE A 83 -0.51 -6.44 -11.34
N LEU A 84 -1.45 -7.37 -11.60
CA LEU A 84 -2.75 -7.03 -12.17
C LEU A 84 -3.55 -6.05 -11.29
N ALA A 85 -3.49 -6.23 -9.97
CA ALA A 85 -4.15 -5.34 -9.01
C ALA A 85 -3.52 -3.94 -8.94
N HIS A 86 -2.30 -3.77 -9.48
CA HIS A 86 -1.59 -2.49 -9.51
C HIS A 86 -1.66 -1.77 -10.85
N LEU A 87 -2.22 -2.42 -11.90
CA LEU A 87 -2.33 -1.79 -13.22
C LEU A 87 -3.18 -0.52 -13.19
N GLY A 88 -2.56 0.60 -13.54
CA GLY A 88 -3.22 1.92 -13.52
C GLY A 88 -3.34 2.57 -12.15
N GLY A 89 -2.68 1.99 -11.12
CA GLY A 89 -2.79 2.44 -9.73
C GLY A 89 -3.97 1.84 -8.98
N LYS A 90 -4.03 2.06 -7.67
CA LYS A 90 -5.05 1.49 -6.77
C LYS A 90 -6.02 2.52 -6.21
N ILE A 91 -5.79 3.80 -6.48
CA ILE A 91 -6.62 4.91 -6.02
C ILE A 91 -6.93 5.85 -7.17
N GLU A 92 -8.06 6.53 -7.06
CA GLU A 92 -8.49 7.56 -8.00
C GLU A 92 -9.11 8.75 -7.26
N VAL A 93 -9.13 9.92 -7.91
CA VAL A 93 -9.83 11.11 -7.41
C VAL A 93 -11.17 11.23 -8.12
N THR A 94 -12.25 11.13 -7.34
CA THR A 94 -13.61 11.17 -7.87
C THR A 94 -14.36 12.39 -7.33
N PRO A 95 -15.00 13.20 -8.19
CA PRO A 95 -15.80 14.33 -7.75
C PRO A 95 -17.07 13.85 -7.01
N LYS A 96 -17.44 14.59 -5.94
CA LYS A 96 -18.64 14.27 -5.14
C LYS A 96 -19.95 14.57 -5.84
N MET A 97 -19.95 15.43 -6.85
CA MET A 97 -21.14 15.81 -7.62
C MET A 97 -20.79 15.94 -9.10
N PRO A 98 -21.70 15.58 -10.00
CA PRO A 98 -21.51 15.79 -11.44
C PRO A 98 -21.78 17.25 -11.82
N ILE A 99 -21.10 17.73 -12.86
CA ILE A 99 -21.40 18.99 -13.55
C ILE A 99 -22.25 18.66 -14.78
N LYS A 100 -23.54 19.00 -14.76
CA LYS A 100 -24.49 18.65 -15.83
C LYS A 100 -24.88 19.85 -16.72
N ASN A 101 -24.72 21.05 -16.19
CA ASN A 101 -25.13 22.27 -16.87
C ASN A 101 -24.25 23.48 -16.45
N ARG A 102 -24.52 24.64 -17.04
CA ARG A 102 -23.75 25.86 -16.78
C ARG A 102 -23.96 26.42 -15.37
N GLU A 103 -25.13 26.16 -14.78
CA GLU A 103 -25.41 26.59 -13.41
C GLU A 103 -24.58 25.81 -12.41
N ASP A 104 -24.53 24.47 -12.54
CA ASP A 104 -23.66 23.63 -11.71
C ASP A 104 -22.19 24.08 -11.81
N LEU A 105 -21.71 24.32 -13.04
CA LEU A 105 -20.36 24.82 -13.27
C LEU A 105 -20.12 26.15 -12.55
N SER A 106 -21.07 27.09 -12.61
CA SER A 106 -20.97 28.38 -11.95
C SER A 106 -20.90 28.26 -10.43
N GLN A 107 -21.61 27.31 -9.85
CA GLN A 107 -21.61 27.06 -8.40
C GLN A 107 -20.29 26.46 -7.91
N VAL A 108 -19.75 25.46 -8.63
CA VAL A 108 -18.57 24.70 -8.17
C VAL A 108 -17.24 25.31 -8.62
N TYR A 109 -17.29 26.20 -9.64
CA TYR A 109 -16.09 26.86 -10.17
C TYR A 109 -16.34 28.36 -10.34
N THR A 110 -16.24 28.90 -11.54
CA THR A 110 -16.34 30.33 -11.81
C THR A 110 -17.72 30.74 -12.29
N PRO A 111 -18.35 31.80 -11.74
CA PRO A 111 -17.87 32.77 -10.73
C PRO A 111 -18.20 32.43 -9.28
N GLY A 112 -19.08 31.47 -9.01
CA GLY A 112 -19.67 31.23 -7.69
C GLY A 112 -18.65 30.88 -6.60
N VAL A 113 -17.59 30.12 -6.94
CA VAL A 113 -16.53 29.71 -6.00
C VAL A 113 -15.80 30.90 -5.35
N ALA A 114 -15.78 32.07 -5.98
CA ALA A 114 -15.12 33.27 -5.43
C ALA A 114 -15.69 33.65 -4.06
N ARG A 115 -16.98 33.46 -3.83
CA ARG A 115 -17.62 33.74 -2.53
C ARG A 115 -17.09 32.80 -1.43
N VAL A 116 -16.83 31.53 -1.78
CA VAL A 116 -16.25 30.56 -0.86
C VAL A 116 -14.78 30.91 -0.55
N CYS A 117 -14.03 31.30 -1.56
CA CYS A 117 -12.65 31.76 -1.39
C CYS A 117 -12.56 32.99 -0.47
N THR A 118 -13.43 33.99 -0.66
CA THR A 118 -13.51 35.16 0.20
C THR A 118 -13.83 34.78 1.65
N ALA A 119 -14.81 33.90 1.84
CA ALA A 119 -15.19 33.45 3.19
C ALA A 119 -14.06 32.72 3.93
N ILE A 120 -13.23 31.95 3.20
CA ILE A 120 -12.04 31.27 3.78
C ILE A 120 -10.91 32.29 4.02
N ALA A 121 -10.73 33.27 3.15
CA ALA A 121 -9.73 34.31 3.34
C ALA A 121 -10.01 35.19 4.60
N GLU A 122 -11.31 35.46 4.87
CA GLU A 122 -11.76 36.16 6.05
C GLU A 122 -11.65 35.34 7.34
N ASP A 123 -11.87 34.03 7.21
CA ASP A 123 -11.80 33.07 8.33
C ASP A 123 -11.22 31.73 7.85
N PRO A 124 -9.90 31.53 8.01
CA PRO A 124 -9.20 30.31 7.57
C PRO A 124 -9.75 29.00 8.16
N SER A 125 -10.41 29.05 9.32
CA SER A 125 -11.02 27.86 9.92
C SER A 125 -12.11 27.23 9.06
N LYS A 126 -12.75 28.04 8.21
CA LYS A 126 -13.77 27.59 7.25
C LYS A 126 -13.21 26.66 6.17
N ALA A 127 -11.89 26.61 5.97
CA ALA A 127 -11.28 25.63 5.08
C ALA A 127 -11.63 24.19 5.47
N TYR A 128 -11.77 23.89 6.76
CA TYR A 128 -12.19 22.57 7.23
C TYR A 128 -13.65 22.23 6.92
N SER A 129 -14.52 23.20 6.80
CA SER A 129 -15.94 22.96 6.49
C SER A 129 -16.25 23.06 5.00
N LEU A 130 -15.49 23.86 4.24
CA LEU A 130 -15.78 24.22 2.85
C LEU A 130 -14.86 23.53 1.84
N THR A 131 -13.84 22.79 2.29
CA THR A 131 -12.91 22.07 1.40
C THR A 131 -12.69 20.63 1.83
N MET A 132 -11.97 19.87 1.00
CA MET A 132 -11.55 18.51 1.31
C MET A 132 -10.53 18.43 2.46
N LYS A 133 -9.91 19.54 2.85
CA LYS A 133 -8.94 19.62 3.97
C LYS A 133 -9.43 18.89 5.22
N ARG A 134 -10.71 18.99 5.50
CA ARG A 134 -11.38 18.33 6.65
C ARG A 134 -11.07 16.85 6.79
N ASN A 135 -10.94 16.14 5.67
CA ASN A 135 -10.89 14.68 5.63
C ASN A 135 -9.74 14.15 4.76
N THR A 136 -8.72 14.97 4.52
CA THR A 136 -7.61 14.58 3.63
C THR A 136 -6.30 14.51 4.41
N VAL A 137 -5.58 13.38 4.25
CA VAL A 137 -4.26 13.14 4.85
C VAL A 137 -3.22 12.98 3.73
N ALA A 138 -2.07 13.63 3.88
CA ALA A 138 -0.91 13.34 3.03
C ALA A 138 -0.16 12.13 3.58
N VAL A 139 0.05 11.11 2.75
CA VAL A 139 0.95 9.98 3.05
C VAL A 139 2.29 10.30 2.41
N VAL A 140 3.27 10.66 3.23
CA VAL A 140 4.56 11.21 2.75
C VAL A 140 5.68 10.22 2.99
N THR A 141 6.46 9.98 1.95
CA THR A 141 7.65 9.11 1.98
C THR A 141 8.80 9.70 1.17
N ASP A 142 10.03 9.33 1.50
CA ASP A 142 11.20 9.49 0.64
C ASP A 142 11.70 8.14 0.07
N GLY A 143 11.01 7.04 0.39
CA GLY A 143 11.30 5.71 -0.10
C GLY A 143 12.57 5.06 0.45
N THR A 144 13.06 5.51 1.63
CA THR A 144 14.35 5.06 2.19
C THR A 144 14.26 3.88 3.15
N ALA A 145 13.05 3.45 3.55
CA ALA A 145 12.87 2.33 4.47
C ALA A 145 11.64 1.47 4.11
N VAL A 146 11.47 1.17 2.83
CA VAL A 146 10.28 0.52 2.30
C VAL A 146 10.26 -0.96 2.63
N LEU A 147 9.31 -1.41 3.45
CA LEU A 147 9.13 -2.81 3.86
C LEU A 147 10.45 -3.45 4.35
N GLY A 148 10.83 -4.59 3.84
CA GLY A 148 12.15 -5.21 4.06
C GLY A 148 13.17 -4.93 2.95
N LEU A 149 12.83 -4.07 1.98
CA LEU A 149 13.66 -3.78 0.81
C LEU A 149 14.66 -2.66 1.04
N GLY A 150 14.45 -1.82 2.07
CA GLY A 150 15.33 -0.69 2.40
C GLY A 150 15.11 0.51 1.50
N ASP A 151 16.20 1.13 1.05
CA ASP A 151 16.21 2.35 0.23
C ASP A 151 16.03 2.00 -1.26
N ILE A 152 14.78 2.05 -1.72
CA ILE A 152 14.42 1.77 -3.13
C ILE A 152 13.98 3.02 -3.90
N GLY A 153 13.94 4.17 -3.24
CA GLY A 153 13.57 5.45 -3.82
C GLY A 153 12.06 5.73 -3.87
N PRO A 154 11.70 6.99 -4.15
CA PRO A 154 10.33 7.48 -4.02
C PRO A 154 9.36 6.88 -5.05
N GLU A 155 9.78 6.65 -6.29
CA GLU A 155 8.92 6.07 -7.33
C GLU A 155 8.55 4.62 -6.99
N ALA A 156 9.52 3.83 -6.53
CA ALA A 156 9.29 2.44 -6.16
C ALA A 156 8.49 2.29 -4.86
N ALA A 157 8.45 3.33 -4.00
CA ALA A 157 7.62 3.38 -2.81
C ALA A 157 6.14 3.65 -3.10
N MET A 158 5.80 4.25 -4.26
CA MET A 158 4.42 4.63 -4.61
C MET A 158 3.39 3.51 -4.42
N PRO A 159 3.60 2.26 -4.83
CA PRO A 159 2.63 1.19 -4.63
C PRO A 159 2.29 0.94 -3.15
N VAL A 160 3.25 1.12 -2.24
CA VAL A 160 3.02 0.98 -0.79
C VAL A 160 2.20 2.16 -0.29
N MET A 161 2.51 3.38 -0.72
CA MET A 161 1.79 4.60 -0.35
C MET A 161 0.34 4.59 -0.83
N GLU A 162 0.08 4.08 -2.04
CA GLU A 162 -1.28 3.84 -2.52
C GLU A 162 -2.01 2.80 -1.64
N GLY A 163 -1.32 1.73 -1.24
CA GLY A 163 -1.86 0.75 -0.31
C GLY A 163 -2.24 1.38 1.03
N LYS A 164 -1.38 2.23 1.59
CA LYS A 164 -1.67 2.99 2.81
C LYS A 164 -2.89 3.90 2.62
N ALA A 165 -2.99 4.61 1.49
CA ALA A 165 -4.13 5.45 1.16
C ALA A 165 -5.45 4.64 1.07
N MET A 166 -5.42 3.43 0.48
CA MET A 166 -6.56 2.52 0.48
C MET A 166 -7.00 2.14 1.89
N LEU A 167 -6.04 1.82 2.79
CA LEU A 167 -6.34 1.47 4.18
C LEU A 167 -6.99 2.65 4.92
N PHE A 168 -6.49 3.87 4.77
CA PHE A 168 -7.12 5.08 5.30
C PHE A 168 -8.56 5.21 4.82
N LYS A 169 -8.80 4.99 3.52
CA LYS A 169 -10.15 5.10 2.95
C LYS A 169 -11.08 4.02 3.44
N GLN A 170 -10.67 2.76 3.37
CA GLN A 170 -11.53 1.62 3.66
C GLN A 170 -11.81 1.44 5.15
N LEU A 171 -10.82 1.69 6.01
CA LEU A 171 -10.94 1.44 7.44
C LEU A 171 -11.40 2.65 8.24
N ALA A 172 -11.09 3.87 7.77
CA ALA A 172 -11.38 5.10 8.50
C ALA A 172 -12.23 6.12 7.71
N GLY A 173 -12.52 5.87 6.43
CA GLY A 173 -13.26 6.82 5.58
C GLY A 173 -12.47 8.08 5.21
N ILE A 174 -11.16 8.11 5.50
CA ILE A 174 -10.27 9.25 5.25
C ILE A 174 -9.73 9.18 3.83
N ASP A 175 -9.75 10.32 3.13
CA ASP A 175 -9.14 10.48 1.82
C ASP A 175 -7.65 10.72 2.00
N ALA A 176 -6.80 9.78 1.60
CA ALA A 176 -5.35 9.91 1.73
C ALA A 176 -4.68 10.06 0.37
N PHE A 177 -3.63 10.88 0.31
CA PHE A 177 -2.94 11.24 -0.92
C PHE A 177 -1.45 10.93 -0.81
N PRO A 178 -0.88 10.04 -1.65
CA PRO A 178 0.54 9.75 -1.67
C PRO A 178 1.36 10.95 -2.13
N LEU A 179 2.40 11.28 -1.38
CA LEU A 179 3.42 12.25 -1.74
C LEU A 179 4.80 11.60 -1.59
N CYS A 180 5.38 11.19 -2.72
CA CYS A 180 6.71 10.60 -2.76
C CYS A 180 7.72 11.69 -3.09
N LEU A 181 8.65 11.96 -2.17
CA LEU A 181 9.60 13.07 -2.25
C LEU A 181 10.95 12.60 -2.79
N ASN A 182 11.43 13.23 -3.83
CA ASN A 182 12.76 12.94 -4.38
C ASN A 182 13.85 13.74 -3.65
N THR A 183 13.88 13.62 -2.33
CA THR A 183 14.94 14.17 -1.48
C THR A 183 15.05 13.36 -0.20
N LYS A 184 16.28 13.27 0.33
CA LYS A 184 16.59 12.62 1.62
C LYS A 184 17.04 13.61 2.68
N ASP A 185 17.08 14.90 2.34
CA ASP A 185 17.46 15.96 3.26
C ASP A 185 16.32 16.28 4.22
N PRO A 186 16.50 16.15 5.54
CA PRO A 186 15.46 16.44 6.52
C PRO A 186 14.92 17.87 6.45
N ASP A 187 15.78 18.85 6.14
CA ASP A 187 15.37 20.26 6.03
C ASP A 187 14.47 20.47 4.82
N GLU A 188 14.82 19.89 3.68
CA GLU A 188 13.99 19.94 2.48
C GLU A 188 12.64 19.22 2.71
N ILE A 189 12.66 18.02 3.28
CA ILE A 189 11.43 17.25 3.59
C ILE A 189 10.50 18.08 4.47
N VAL A 190 11.01 18.63 5.56
CA VAL A 190 10.20 19.46 6.48
C VAL A 190 9.63 20.69 5.75
N ASN A 191 10.45 21.37 4.96
CA ASN A 191 10.02 22.58 4.23
C ASN A 191 8.95 22.25 3.17
N ILE A 192 9.10 21.16 2.43
CA ILE A 192 8.11 20.72 1.43
C ILE A 192 6.78 20.39 2.13
N ILE A 193 6.81 19.60 3.20
CA ILE A 193 5.59 19.20 3.92
C ILE A 193 4.87 20.43 4.50
N LYS A 194 5.62 21.39 5.05
CA LYS A 194 5.05 22.66 5.53
C LYS A 194 4.40 23.46 4.39
N ALA A 195 5.04 23.52 3.24
CA ALA A 195 4.52 24.26 2.09
C ALA A 195 3.22 23.66 1.53
N VAL A 196 3.04 22.33 1.57
CA VAL A 196 1.82 21.65 1.08
C VAL A 196 0.75 21.46 2.16
N SER A 197 1.08 21.60 3.43
CA SER A 197 0.19 21.34 4.56
C SER A 197 -1.14 22.11 4.56
N PRO A 198 -1.25 23.33 3.95
CA PRO A 198 -2.55 24.01 3.86
C PRO A 198 -3.66 23.20 3.19
N GLY A 199 -3.32 22.27 2.30
CA GLY A 199 -4.27 21.39 1.60
C GLY A 199 -4.74 20.17 2.40
N PHE A 200 -4.11 19.88 3.55
CA PHE A 200 -4.33 18.64 4.29
C PHE A 200 -4.83 18.89 5.71
N GLY A 201 -5.62 17.95 6.22
CA GLY A 201 -6.06 17.91 7.62
C GLY A 201 -5.13 17.11 8.54
N GLY A 202 -4.16 16.40 7.97
CA GLY A 202 -3.15 15.65 8.71
C GLY A 202 -2.03 15.15 7.80
N ILE A 203 -0.92 14.75 8.41
CA ILE A 203 0.26 14.19 7.74
C ILE A 203 0.56 12.82 8.33
N ASN A 204 0.65 11.81 7.49
CA ASN A 204 1.20 10.50 7.81
C ASN A 204 2.57 10.36 7.15
N LEU A 205 3.61 10.25 7.94
CA LEU A 205 4.94 9.90 7.46
C LEU A 205 5.05 8.38 7.36
N GLU A 206 5.62 7.88 6.27
CA GLU A 206 5.71 6.46 5.97
C GLU A 206 7.06 6.11 5.35
N ASP A 207 7.64 4.99 5.74
CA ASP A 207 8.85 4.42 5.13
C ASP A 207 10.06 5.40 5.05
N ILE A 208 10.19 6.29 6.02
CA ILE A 208 11.34 7.19 6.18
C ILE A 208 12.33 6.55 7.15
N SER A 209 13.59 6.41 6.73
CA SER A 209 14.59 5.69 7.50
C SER A 209 14.98 6.36 8.82
N SER A 210 15.18 5.53 9.84
CA SER A 210 15.82 5.93 11.11
C SER A 210 17.31 6.27 10.86
N PRO A 211 17.91 7.28 11.57
CA PRO A 211 17.32 8.08 12.63
C PRO A 211 16.57 9.36 12.16
N ARG A 212 16.61 9.70 10.86
CA ARG A 212 16.04 10.95 10.29
C ARG A 212 14.55 11.10 10.58
N CYS A 213 13.82 10.00 10.54
CA CYS A 213 12.37 10.01 10.79
C CYS A 213 11.98 10.64 12.13
N PHE A 214 12.79 10.46 13.18
CA PHE A 214 12.52 11.06 14.50
C PHE A 214 12.61 12.58 14.49
N GLU A 215 13.62 13.12 13.82
CA GLU A 215 13.80 14.57 13.69
C GLU A 215 12.71 15.21 12.85
N ILE A 216 12.44 14.61 11.68
CA ILE A 216 11.42 15.10 10.74
C ILE A 216 10.06 15.17 11.42
N GLU A 217 9.63 14.08 12.06
CA GLU A 217 8.34 14.04 12.77
C GLU A 217 8.28 15.07 13.89
N ARG A 218 9.29 15.12 14.76
CA ARG A 218 9.34 16.04 15.87
C ARG A 218 9.23 17.51 15.43
N ARG A 219 9.93 17.88 14.34
CA ARG A 219 9.90 19.25 13.79
C ARG A 219 8.52 19.58 13.22
N LEU A 220 7.97 18.69 12.41
CA LEU A 220 6.65 18.89 11.83
C LEU A 220 5.55 18.95 12.88
N ALA A 221 5.59 18.10 13.89
CA ALA A 221 4.63 18.11 14.99
C ALA A 221 4.71 19.40 15.85
N ALA A 222 5.89 20.03 15.92
CA ALA A 222 6.07 21.31 16.63
C ALA A 222 5.69 22.54 15.78
N GLU A 223 5.74 22.44 14.46
CA GLU A 223 5.61 23.57 13.54
C GLU A 223 4.28 23.62 12.77
N LEU A 224 3.48 22.54 12.81
CA LEU A 224 2.19 22.45 12.13
C LEU A 224 1.03 22.39 13.12
N ASP A 225 -0.07 23.06 12.78
CA ASP A 225 -1.33 23.05 13.56
C ASP A 225 -2.24 21.84 13.22
N ILE A 226 -1.75 20.90 12.43
CA ILE A 226 -2.45 19.66 12.05
C ILE A 226 -1.71 18.44 12.60
N PRO A 227 -2.40 17.32 12.86
CA PRO A 227 -1.77 16.09 13.33
C PRO A 227 -0.66 15.62 12.39
N VAL A 228 0.48 15.27 12.96
CA VAL A 228 1.60 14.60 12.27
C VAL A 228 1.84 13.27 12.96
N PHE A 229 1.92 12.19 12.20
CA PHE A 229 2.05 10.83 12.68
C PHE A 229 3.04 10.06 11.81
N HIS A 230 3.95 9.31 12.41
CA HIS A 230 4.83 8.40 11.69
C HIS A 230 4.43 6.96 12.03
N ASP A 231 3.86 6.25 11.05
CA ASP A 231 3.25 4.95 11.30
C ASP A 231 4.25 3.87 11.75
N ASP A 232 5.44 3.82 11.13
CA ASP A 232 6.50 2.87 11.50
C ASP A 232 6.98 3.03 12.95
N GLN A 233 6.82 4.22 13.51
CA GLN A 233 7.10 4.49 14.91
C GLN A 233 5.89 4.15 15.77
N HIS A 234 4.83 4.93 15.64
CA HIS A 234 3.72 4.95 16.60
C HIS A 234 2.68 3.87 16.32
N GLY A 235 2.37 3.55 15.07
CA GLY A 235 1.46 2.46 14.73
C GLY A 235 1.98 1.14 15.23
N THR A 236 3.25 0.84 14.97
CA THR A 236 3.91 -0.38 15.45
C THR A 236 3.99 -0.41 16.97
N ALA A 237 4.29 0.71 17.63
CA ALA A 237 4.33 0.78 19.09
C ALA A 237 2.96 0.51 19.74
N ILE A 238 1.89 1.06 19.18
CA ILE A 238 0.51 0.86 19.66
C ILE A 238 0.11 -0.62 19.57
N VAL A 239 0.33 -1.27 18.44
CA VAL A 239 -0.05 -2.69 18.28
C VAL A 239 0.83 -3.62 19.11
N ALA A 240 2.11 -3.29 19.29
CA ALA A 240 3.01 -4.04 20.16
C ALA A 240 2.55 -3.96 21.63
N LEU A 241 2.22 -2.77 22.12
CA LEU A 241 1.68 -2.59 23.48
C LEU A 241 0.34 -3.33 23.66
N ALA A 242 -0.57 -3.23 22.69
CA ALA A 242 -1.85 -3.93 22.73
C ALA A 242 -1.65 -5.45 22.82
N GLY A 243 -0.71 -6.00 22.02
CA GLY A 243 -0.32 -7.40 22.06
C GLY A 243 0.28 -7.79 23.41
N LEU A 244 1.20 -7.00 23.95
CA LEU A 244 1.85 -7.24 25.23
C LEU A 244 0.85 -7.26 26.37
N LEU A 245 -0.05 -6.26 26.45
CA LEU A 245 -1.06 -6.17 27.51
C LEU A 245 -1.96 -7.42 27.52
N ASN A 246 -2.35 -7.92 26.35
CA ASN A 246 -3.16 -9.12 26.25
C ASN A 246 -2.36 -10.41 26.54
N ALA A 247 -1.11 -10.50 26.09
CA ALA A 247 -0.24 -11.62 26.41
C ALA A 247 0.00 -11.72 27.94
N LEU A 248 0.23 -10.60 28.62
CA LEU A 248 0.39 -10.57 30.08
C LEU A 248 -0.87 -11.07 30.81
N LYS A 249 -2.07 -10.68 30.34
CA LYS A 249 -3.34 -11.23 30.87
C LYS A 249 -3.42 -12.75 30.72
N VAL A 250 -3.09 -13.29 29.55
CA VAL A 250 -3.15 -14.72 29.28
C VAL A 250 -2.22 -15.51 30.21
N VAL A 251 -1.01 -14.99 30.49
CA VAL A 251 -0.02 -15.66 31.35
C VAL A 251 -0.13 -15.27 32.83
N GLY A 252 -1.10 -14.44 33.22
CA GLY A 252 -1.32 -14.00 34.60
C GLY A 252 -0.21 -13.13 35.18
N LYS A 253 0.52 -12.36 34.33
CA LYS A 253 1.61 -11.47 34.76
C LYS A 253 1.16 -10.00 34.79
N SER A 254 1.73 -9.23 35.71
CA SER A 254 1.54 -7.78 35.75
C SER A 254 2.60 -7.07 34.90
N ILE A 255 2.20 -6.03 34.19
CA ILE A 255 3.13 -5.18 33.43
C ILE A 255 4.16 -4.51 34.33
N VAL A 256 3.79 -4.17 35.56
CA VAL A 256 4.66 -3.53 36.55
C VAL A 256 5.85 -4.38 36.94
N THR A 257 5.72 -5.72 36.89
CA THR A 257 6.77 -6.69 37.23
C THR A 257 7.37 -7.39 36.03
N ALA A 258 6.87 -7.10 34.82
CA ALA A 258 7.38 -7.69 33.60
C ALA A 258 8.80 -7.16 33.29
N ARG A 259 9.67 -8.09 32.88
CA ARG A 259 10.97 -7.74 32.29
C ARG A 259 10.87 -7.86 30.78
N ILE A 260 11.09 -6.76 30.10
CA ILE A 260 10.95 -6.64 28.63
C ILE A 260 12.34 -6.42 28.05
N VAL A 261 12.70 -7.20 27.05
CA VAL A 261 13.92 -7.02 26.25
C VAL A 261 13.48 -6.69 24.82
N VAL A 262 13.89 -5.54 24.35
CA VAL A 262 13.67 -5.11 22.96
C VAL A 262 14.95 -5.32 22.16
N ILE A 263 14.85 -6.13 21.09
CA ILE A 263 15.96 -6.40 20.18
C ILE A 263 15.69 -5.65 18.88
N GLY A 264 16.53 -4.65 18.58
CA GLY A 264 16.38 -3.74 17.46
C GLY A 264 16.01 -2.31 17.91
N ILE A 265 16.76 -1.33 17.41
CA ILE A 265 16.69 0.10 17.76
C ILE A 265 16.40 0.94 16.49
N GLY A 266 15.57 0.45 15.61
CA GLY A 266 15.00 1.19 14.49
C GLY A 266 13.83 2.08 14.91
N ALA A 267 13.10 2.61 13.94
CA ALA A 267 11.93 3.47 14.16
C ALA A 267 10.93 2.86 15.15
N ALA A 268 10.54 1.61 14.93
CA ALA A 268 9.62 0.88 15.79
C ALA A 268 10.20 0.61 17.19
N GLY A 269 11.43 0.11 17.27
CA GLY A 269 12.05 -0.28 18.55
C GLY A 269 12.17 0.88 19.53
N VAL A 270 12.59 2.05 19.07
CA VAL A 270 12.66 3.27 19.89
C VAL A 270 11.26 3.67 20.39
N SER A 271 10.27 3.68 19.49
CA SER A 271 8.91 4.09 19.85
C SER A 271 8.22 3.11 20.79
N ILE A 272 8.45 1.80 20.62
CA ILE A 272 7.99 0.77 21.57
C ILE A 272 8.59 1.01 22.96
N CYS A 273 9.90 1.25 23.05
CA CYS A 273 10.55 1.53 24.34
C CYS A 273 10.01 2.79 25.00
N ASN A 274 9.70 3.83 24.24
CA ASN A 274 9.15 5.07 24.78
C ASN A 274 7.70 4.93 25.25
N LEU A 275 6.94 3.98 24.69
CA LEU A 275 5.54 3.78 25.04
C LEU A 275 5.36 2.83 26.22
N LEU A 276 6.33 1.93 26.49
CA LEU A 276 6.35 0.96 27.59
C LEU A 276 6.79 1.59 28.91
#